data_dbcc348bea7c7e52c38275078d411fd0
#
_entry.id   dbcc348bea7c7e52c38275078d411fd0
#
_cell.length_a   1.000
_cell.length_b   1.000
_cell.length_c   1.000
_cell.angle_alpha   90.00
_cell.angle_beta   90.00
_cell.angle_gamma   90.00
#
_symmetry.space_group_name_H-M   'P 1'
#
loop_
_entity.id
_entity.type
_entity.pdbx_description
1 polymer ?
#
loop_
_entity_poly.entity_id
_entity_poly.type
_entity_poly.pdbx_seq_one_letter_code
_entity_poly.pdbx_strand_id
1 'polypeptide(L)'
;VWIRDGEVSAAVEHAERLATYAQMQKNTVITEQQPERTAAAPVHRRQSVLIVDDSELNRKMLGQMLGSRFDIAEAASGEACLQLLEQNATGISIVLLDIHMPGIDGFTVLEEMNQKNLLEQIPVIMISSEDTVDAVRRAFDLGASDYISRPFDAKVVYQRIINTIQLYAKQRRLSAMAADLAFEKERASRMMIGILSQVVEKRNGESRDHVQRVAQLTSMLLAGLAQKTDRYPLTREMRRTIATAAALHDIGKMEICEDLLHKEGPLTEAERRTLQSHTLLGAQMLEEQPECRDDAFARTAYNICRWHHERYDGGGYPDGLQGEQIPIEAQVVGLADVYERLVSRPVDGHARTHSEVVQMICTGVCGAFNPLLLDCLQDMEVEIARAMQDTPEET
;
A
#
# COMPACT_ATOMS: atom_id res chain seq x y z
N VAL A 1 -35.23 -10.08 -19.83
CA VAL A 1 -34.83 -10.21 -21.24
C VAL A 1 -33.84 -11.35 -21.33
N TRP A 2 -34.22 -12.45 -21.97
CA TRP A 2 -33.37 -13.62 -22.18
C TRP A 2 -32.29 -13.23 -23.20
N ILE A 3 -31.04 -13.15 -22.77
CA ILE A 3 -29.90 -13.03 -23.68
C ILE A 3 -29.67 -14.41 -24.29
N ARG A 4 -29.70 -14.52 -25.61
CA ARG A 4 -29.45 -15.78 -26.32
C ARG A 4 -27.99 -16.20 -26.12
N ASP A 5 -27.77 -17.49 -25.82
CA ASP A 5 -26.43 -18.07 -25.56
C ASP A 5 -25.35 -17.74 -26.62
N GLY A 6 -25.76 -17.39 -27.85
CA GLY A 6 -24.81 -16.96 -28.90
C GLY A 6 -24.23 -15.56 -28.77
N GLU A 7 -24.88 -14.65 -28.05
CA GLU A 7 -24.40 -13.27 -27.88
C GLU A 7 -23.34 -13.18 -26.78
N VAL A 8 -23.42 -14.03 -25.75
CA VAL A 8 -22.42 -14.10 -24.68
C VAL A 8 -21.11 -14.67 -25.21
N SER A 9 -21.17 -15.70 -26.06
CA SER A 9 -19.98 -16.29 -26.70
C SER A 9 -19.24 -15.29 -27.59
N ALA A 10 -19.98 -14.51 -28.39
CA ALA A 10 -19.39 -13.48 -29.25
C ALA A 10 -18.77 -12.33 -28.47
N ALA A 11 -19.35 -11.95 -27.32
CA ALA A 11 -18.81 -10.92 -26.47
C ALA A 11 -17.52 -11.38 -25.75
N VAL A 12 -17.46 -12.64 -25.33
CA VAL A 12 -16.24 -13.24 -24.71
C VAL A 12 -15.12 -13.35 -25.77
N GLU A 13 -15.40 -13.86 -26.98
CA GLU A 13 -14.42 -13.90 -28.06
C GLU A 13 -13.92 -12.50 -28.45
N HIS A 14 -14.79 -11.50 -28.44
CA HIS A 14 -14.39 -10.12 -28.73
C HIS A 14 -13.50 -9.55 -27.63
N ALA A 15 -13.81 -9.81 -26.36
CA ALA A 15 -13.00 -9.40 -25.23
C ALA A 15 -11.61 -10.08 -25.22
N GLU A 16 -11.55 -11.38 -25.57
CA GLU A 16 -10.28 -12.10 -25.71
C GLU A 16 -9.43 -11.56 -26.89
N ARG A 17 -10.04 -11.21 -28.01
CA ARG A 17 -9.35 -10.59 -29.15
C ARG A 17 -8.83 -9.20 -28.78
N LEU A 18 -9.60 -8.39 -28.05
CA LEU A 18 -9.14 -7.07 -27.57
C LEU A 18 -8.01 -7.19 -26.56
N ALA A 19 -8.08 -8.17 -25.65
CA ALA A 19 -6.99 -8.43 -24.70
C ALA A 19 -5.71 -8.88 -25.40
N THR A 20 -5.82 -9.76 -26.40
CA THR A 20 -4.67 -10.21 -27.22
C THR A 20 -4.12 -9.07 -28.07
N TYR A 21 -4.97 -8.22 -28.64
CA TYR A 21 -4.57 -7.04 -29.41
C TYR A 21 -3.89 -5.98 -28.52
N ALA A 22 -4.41 -5.74 -27.30
CA ALA A 22 -3.78 -4.86 -26.32
C ALA A 22 -2.42 -5.39 -25.86
N GLN A 23 -2.27 -6.71 -25.72
CA GLN A 23 -1.01 -7.37 -25.39
C GLN A 23 0.01 -7.26 -26.52
N MET A 24 -0.42 -7.41 -27.78
CA MET A 24 0.40 -7.19 -28.97
C MET A 24 0.80 -5.72 -29.13
N GLN A 25 -0.10 -4.77 -28.90
CA GLN A 25 0.22 -3.34 -28.94
C GLN A 25 1.20 -2.96 -27.81
N LYS A 26 1.04 -3.53 -26.61
CA LYS A 26 1.97 -3.30 -25.51
C LYS A 26 3.40 -3.77 -25.87
N ASN A 27 3.51 -4.86 -26.58
CA ASN A 27 4.80 -5.37 -27.07
C ASN A 27 5.33 -4.58 -28.28
N THR A 28 4.47 -3.99 -29.12
CA THR A 28 4.85 -3.21 -30.29
C THR A 28 5.24 -1.77 -29.91
N VAL A 29 4.55 -1.16 -28.95
CA VAL A 29 4.86 0.21 -28.45
C VAL A 29 6.20 0.24 -27.69
N ILE A 30 6.63 -0.86 -27.08
CA ILE A 30 7.94 -0.95 -26.42
C ILE A 30 9.08 -0.97 -27.46
N THR A 31 8.83 -1.36 -28.72
CA THR A 31 9.84 -1.40 -29.78
C THR A 31 9.94 -0.12 -30.61
N GLU A 32 8.91 0.73 -30.66
CA GLU A 32 8.90 1.89 -31.58
C GLU A 32 9.14 3.27 -30.95
N GLN A 33 9.14 3.42 -29.62
CA GLN A 33 9.27 4.75 -28.97
C GLN A 33 10.31 4.86 -27.85
N GLN A 34 11.37 4.08 -27.88
CA GLN A 34 12.56 4.46 -27.14
C GLN A 34 13.56 5.10 -28.13
N PRO A 35 13.90 6.41 -27.97
CA PRO A 35 15.16 6.88 -28.53
C PRO A 35 16.23 5.97 -27.95
N GLU A 36 17.11 5.49 -28.78
CA GLU A 36 18.29 4.72 -28.41
C GLU A 36 18.97 5.32 -27.17
N ARG A 37 18.46 4.99 -25.99
CA ARG A 37 19.34 4.80 -24.87
C ARG A 37 20.12 3.58 -25.26
N THR A 38 21.31 3.82 -25.83
CA THR A 38 22.38 2.85 -25.83
C THR A 38 22.31 2.18 -24.46
N ALA A 39 21.68 1.03 -24.42
CA ALA A 39 21.80 0.10 -23.34
C ALA A 39 23.29 -0.24 -23.38
N ALA A 40 24.04 0.48 -22.56
CA ALA A 40 25.35 -0.01 -22.17
C ALA A 40 25.08 -1.43 -21.74
N ALA A 41 25.67 -2.39 -22.45
CA ALA A 41 25.61 -3.80 -22.08
C ALA A 41 25.76 -3.86 -20.56
N PRO A 42 24.99 -4.67 -19.84
CA PRO A 42 25.11 -4.71 -18.40
C PRO A 42 26.59 -4.95 -18.14
N VAL A 43 27.28 -3.92 -17.68
CA VAL A 43 28.65 -4.04 -17.22
C VAL A 43 28.48 -5.05 -16.10
N HIS A 44 28.90 -6.30 -16.35
CA HIS A 44 28.98 -7.32 -15.31
C HIS A 44 29.99 -6.76 -14.28
N ARG A 45 29.50 -5.89 -13.40
CA ARG A 45 30.28 -5.48 -12.24
C ARG A 45 30.62 -6.77 -11.51
N ARG A 46 31.92 -7.06 -11.44
CA ARG A 46 32.38 -8.18 -10.62
C ARG A 46 31.82 -8.00 -9.23
N GLN A 47 31.40 -9.10 -8.64
CA GLN A 47 30.92 -9.08 -7.26
C GLN A 47 32.11 -8.73 -6.36
N SER A 48 31.90 -7.85 -5.39
CA SER A 48 32.93 -7.39 -4.47
C SER A 48 32.89 -8.20 -3.17
N VAL A 49 34.05 -8.74 -2.79
CA VAL A 49 34.28 -9.48 -1.54
C VAL A 49 35.11 -8.60 -0.62
N LEU A 50 34.60 -8.29 0.56
CA LEU A 50 35.36 -7.63 1.62
C LEU A 50 36.04 -8.70 2.50
N ILE A 51 37.37 -8.69 2.53
CA ILE A 51 38.16 -9.58 3.39
C ILE A 51 38.61 -8.79 4.63
N VAL A 52 38.24 -9.29 5.80
CA VAL A 52 38.53 -8.66 7.08
C VAL A 52 39.36 -9.64 7.94
N ASP A 53 40.60 -9.31 8.16
CA ASP A 53 41.57 -10.15 8.90
C ASP A 53 42.76 -9.25 9.32
N ASP A 54 43.26 -9.39 10.51
CA ASP A 54 44.40 -8.56 10.99
C ASP A 54 45.73 -8.95 10.33
N SER A 55 45.87 -10.23 9.92
CA SER A 55 47.03 -10.77 9.23
C SER A 55 47.07 -10.38 7.76
N GLU A 56 48.05 -9.57 7.36
CA GLU A 56 48.29 -9.22 5.95
C GLU A 56 48.50 -10.47 5.07
N LEU A 57 49.16 -11.50 5.62
CA LEU A 57 49.38 -12.75 4.91
C LEU A 57 48.07 -13.45 4.56
N ASN A 58 47.13 -13.50 5.50
CA ASN A 58 45.82 -14.10 5.30
C ASN A 58 44.99 -13.33 4.25
N ARG A 59 44.98 -12.00 4.35
CA ARG A 59 44.28 -11.15 3.36
C ARG A 59 44.84 -11.34 1.96
N LYS A 60 46.18 -11.33 1.82
CA LYS A 60 46.85 -11.58 0.51
C LYS A 60 46.55 -12.97 -0.03
N MET A 61 46.58 -13.98 0.81
CA MET A 61 46.27 -15.36 0.41
C MET A 61 44.82 -15.47 -0.11
N LEU A 62 43.85 -14.99 0.66
CA LEU A 62 42.44 -14.98 0.23
C LEU A 62 42.24 -14.10 -1.00
N GLY A 63 42.87 -12.94 -1.06
CA GLY A 63 42.83 -12.04 -2.21
C GLY A 63 43.38 -12.67 -3.50
N GLN A 64 44.49 -13.40 -3.43
CA GLN A 64 45.02 -14.14 -4.58
C GLN A 64 44.10 -15.30 -5.02
N MET A 65 43.50 -16.01 -4.07
CA MET A 65 42.58 -17.09 -4.37
C MET A 65 41.29 -16.61 -5.06
N LEU A 66 40.79 -15.45 -4.67
CA LEU A 66 39.48 -14.93 -5.10
C LEU A 66 39.56 -13.85 -6.18
N GLY A 67 40.67 -13.12 -6.26
CA GLY A 67 40.82 -11.92 -7.12
C GLY A 67 40.72 -12.15 -8.62
N SER A 68 40.86 -13.42 -9.10
CA SER A 68 40.61 -13.75 -10.50
C SER A 68 39.14 -13.59 -10.92
N ARG A 69 38.21 -13.64 -9.95
CA ARG A 69 36.75 -13.70 -10.19
C ARG A 69 35.96 -12.64 -9.48
N PHE A 70 36.49 -12.06 -8.40
CA PHE A 70 35.85 -11.04 -7.58
C PHE A 70 36.70 -9.78 -7.53
N ASP A 71 36.07 -8.64 -7.30
CA ASP A 71 36.74 -7.43 -6.86
C ASP A 71 36.99 -7.53 -5.36
N ILE A 72 38.23 -7.36 -4.93
CA ILE A 72 38.63 -7.55 -3.54
C ILE A 72 38.76 -6.19 -2.84
N ALA A 73 38.07 -6.05 -1.74
CA ALA A 73 38.30 -5.00 -0.76
C ALA A 73 38.91 -5.63 0.51
N GLU A 74 39.82 -4.91 1.18
CA GLU A 74 40.50 -5.42 2.37
C GLU A 74 40.30 -4.48 3.56
N ALA A 75 40.09 -5.02 4.73
CA ALA A 75 40.14 -4.33 6.01
C ALA A 75 41.08 -5.05 6.97
N ALA A 76 41.93 -4.31 7.66
CA ALA A 76 42.90 -4.87 8.60
C ALA A 76 42.42 -4.91 10.06
N SER A 77 41.19 -4.47 10.31
CA SER A 77 40.57 -4.50 11.67
C SER A 77 39.05 -4.42 11.54
N GLY A 78 38.37 -4.71 12.67
CA GLY A 78 36.91 -4.56 12.75
C GLY A 78 36.44 -3.12 12.53
N GLU A 79 37.16 -2.14 13.05
CA GLU A 79 36.85 -0.71 12.86
C GLU A 79 36.95 -0.29 11.39
N ALA A 80 38.00 -0.75 10.69
CA ALA A 80 38.16 -0.49 9.25
C ALA A 80 37.04 -1.15 8.42
N CYS A 81 36.61 -2.35 8.82
CA CYS A 81 35.45 -3.03 8.22
C CYS A 81 34.18 -2.19 8.34
N LEU A 82 33.83 -1.76 9.55
CA LEU A 82 32.62 -0.98 9.81
C LEU A 82 32.64 0.37 9.07
N GLN A 83 33.78 1.05 9.00
CA GLN A 83 33.96 2.28 8.22
C GLN A 83 33.73 2.06 6.72
N LEU A 84 34.27 0.97 6.14
CA LEU A 84 34.06 0.63 4.74
C LEU A 84 32.59 0.31 4.45
N LEU A 85 31.90 -0.38 5.35
CA LEU A 85 30.48 -0.69 5.22
C LEU A 85 29.63 0.57 5.29
N GLU A 86 29.95 1.52 6.15
CA GLU A 86 29.24 2.82 6.22
C GLU A 86 29.41 3.66 4.95
N GLN A 87 30.58 3.63 4.35
CA GLN A 87 30.88 4.40 3.14
C GLN A 87 30.35 3.77 1.85
N ASN A 88 30.29 2.42 1.76
CA ASN A 88 29.99 1.72 0.53
C ASN A 88 29.29 0.37 0.72
N ALA A 89 28.27 0.29 1.57
CA ALA A 89 27.52 -0.94 1.82
C ALA A 89 26.96 -1.56 0.50
N THR A 90 26.46 -0.72 -0.40
CA THR A 90 25.86 -1.18 -1.68
C THR A 90 26.87 -1.75 -2.68
N GLY A 91 28.15 -1.48 -2.51
CA GLY A 91 29.22 -2.00 -3.36
C GLY A 91 29.75 -3.36 -2.92
N ILE A 92 29.47 -3.81 -1.69
CA ILE A 92 30.00 -5.05 -1.11
C ILE A 92 28.93 -6.16 -1.25
N SER A 93 29.34 -7.28 -1.87
CA SER A 93 28.44 -8.43 -2.11
C SER A 93 28.46 -9.46 -0.97
N ILE A 94 29.57 -9.56 -0.24
CA ILE A 94 29.80 -10.48 0.87
C ILE A 94 30.99 -10.04 1.71
N VAL A 95 30.98 -10.33 3.01
CA VAL A 95 32.10 -10.14 3.92
C VAL A 95 32.67 -11.49 4.35
N LEU A 96 33.99 -11.63 4.27
CA LEU A 96 34.75 -12.71 4.89
C LEU A 96 35.40 -12.13 6.13
N LEU A 97 34.98 -12.58 7.31
CA LEU A 97 35.33 -11.95 8.58
C LEU A 97 36.06 -12.90 9.51
N ASP A 98 37.29 -12.54 9.85
CA ASP A 98 38.02 -13.27 10.90
C ASP A 98 37.46 -12.96 12.28
N ILE A 99 37.48 -13.95 13.17
CA ILE A 99 37.00 -13.77 14.55
C ILE A 99 38.04 -13.03 15.39
N HIS A 100 39.29 -13.44 15.31
CA HIS A 100 40.35 -12.99 16.21
C HIS A 100 41.10 -11.80 15.62
N MET A 101 40.68 -10.61 15.96
CA MET A 101 41.34 -9.38 15.58
C MET A 101 41.60 -8.50 16.81
N PRO A 102 42.73 -7.73 16.84
CA PRO A 102 42.96 -6.73 17.89
C PRO A 102 41.88 -5.61 17.83
N GLY A 103 41.48 -5.10 19.00
CA GLY A 103 40.44 -4.07 19.11
C GLY A 103 39.01 -4.68 19.01
N ILE A 104 38.29 -4.37 17.97
CA ILE A 104 36.94 -4.90 17.72
C ILE A 104 37.09 -6.30 17.07
N ASP A 105 36.63 -7.35 17.75
CA ASP A 105 36.64 -8.73 17.24
C ASP A 105 35.54 -8.97 16.20
N GLY A 106 35.61 -10.10 15.49
CA GLY A 106 34.64 -10.44 14.44
C GLY A 106 33.21 -10.61 14.96
N PHE A 107 33.03 -11.08 16.19
CA PHE A 107 31.68 -11.19 16.77
C PHE A 107 31.06 -9.82 17.04
N THR A 108 31.84 -8.87 17.53
CA THR A 108 31.39 -7.50 17.75
C THR A 108 31.05 -6.80 16.43
N VAL A 109 31.86 -7.00 15.37
CA VAL A 109 31.52 -6.50 14.02
C VAL A 109 30.17 -7.07 13.55
N LEU A 110 29.95 -8.37 13.75
CA LEU A 110 28.71 -9.04 13.35
C LEU A 110 27.49 -8.51 14.14
N GLU A 111 27.64 -8.29 15.46
CA GLU A 111 26.62 -7.66 16.31
C GLU A 111 26.25 -6.25 15.82
N GLU A 112 27.22 -5.42 15.49
CA GLU A 112 26.97 -4.07 14.97
C GLU A 112 26.31 -4.09 13.59
N MET A 113 26.73 -5.00 12.72
CA MET A 113 26.06 -5.19 11.41
C MET A 113 24.60 -5.61 11.57
N ASN A 114 24.31 -6.47 12.56
CA ASN A 114 22.96 -6.90 12.87
C ASN A 114 22.10 -5.75 13.40
N GLN A 115 22.61 -4.99 14.36
CA GLN A 115 21.91 -3.81 14.92
C GLN A 115 21.58 -2.76 13.84
N LYS A 116 22.46 -2.61 12.85
CA LYS A 116 22.26 -1.71 11.70
C LYS A 116 21.45 -2.32 10.56
N ASN A 117 20.89 -3.52 10.71
CA ASN A 117 20.16 -4.31 9.70
C ASN A 117 20.97 -4.55 8.40
N LEU A 118 22.29 -4.53 8.45
CA LEU A 118 23.15 -4.76 7.29
C LEU A 118 23.18 -6.25 6.87
N LEU A 119 22.96 -7.19 7.80
CA LEU A 119 22.99 -8.63 7.53
C LEU A 119 21.86 -9.09 6.60
N GLU A 120 20.76 -8.34 6.51
CA GLU A 120 19.71 -8.63 5.51
C GLU A 120 20.18 -8.39 4.07
N GLN A 121 21.17 -7.52 3.89
CA GLN A 121 21.65 -7.11 2.57
C GLN A 121 23.02 -7.68 2.23
N ILE A 122 23.90 -7.82 3.23
CA ILE A 122 25.29 -8.23 3.06
C ILE A 122 25.54 -9.47 3.88
N PRO A 123 25.65 -10.64 3.25
CA PRO A 123 26.00 -11.87 3.96
C PRO A 123 27.42 -11.81 4.54
N VAL A 124 27.60 -12.45 5.69
CA VAL A 124 28.89 -12.60 6.35
C VAL A 124 29.25 -14.07 6.46
N ILE A 125 30.45 -14.43 6.02
CA ILE A 125 31.06 -15.73 6.28
C ILE A 125 32.18 -15.53 7.30
N MET A 126 32.03 -16.15 8.46
CA MET A 126 33.07 -16.13 9.46
C MET A 126 34.23 -17.08 9.05
N ILE A 127 35.46 -16.66 9.21
CA ILE A 127 36.66 -17.46 8.97
C ILE A 127 37.52 -17.47 10.22
N SER A 128 37.81 -18.66 10.79
CA SER A 128 38.59 -18.74 12.01
C SER A 128 39.45 -20.02 12.10
N SER A 129 40.46 -19.96 12.91
CA SER A 129 41.19 -21.16 13.38
C SER A 129 40.49 -21.84 14.57
N GLU A 130 39.53 -21.20 15.19
CA GLU A 130 38.70 -21.78 16.24
C GLU A 130 37.55 -22.58 15.61
N ASP A 131 37.47 -23.86 15.94
CA ASP A 131 36.46 -24.78 15.43
C ASP A 131 35.55 -25.34 16.53
N THR A 132 35.53 -24.67 17.69
CA THR A 132 34.69 -25.07 18.81
C THR A 132 33.21 -24.93 18.46
N VAL A 133 32.40 -25.88 18.92
CA VAL A 133 30.93 -25.87 18.70
C VAL A 133 30.30 -24.60 19.22
N ASP A 134 30.83 -24.01 20.31
CA ASP A 134 30.31 -22.81 20.91
C ASP A 134 30.59 -21.56 20.05
N ALA A 135 31.79 -21.43 19.48
CA ALA A 135 32.13 -20.35 18.56
C ALA A 135 31.30 -20.39 17.29
N VAL A 136 31.13 -21.60 16.71
CA VAL A 136 30.28 -21.78 15.52
C VAL A 136 28.81 -21.44 15.83
N ARG A 137 28.28 -21.89 16.96
CA ARG A 137 26.90 -21.58 17.39
C ARG A 137 26.73 -20.07 17.57
N ARG A 138 27.63 -19.42 18.30
CA ARG A 138 27.61 -17.97 18.53
C ARG A 138 27.61 -17.20 17.22
N ALA A 139 28.41 -17.59 16.22
CA ALA A 139 28.43 -16.96 14.92
C ALA A 139 27.05 -16.99 14.24
N PHE A 140 26.39 -18.15 14.21
CA PHE A 140 25.07 -18.29 13.62
C PHE A 140 23.97 -17.57 14.42
N ASP A 141 24.03 -17.60 15.76
CA ASP A 141 23.07 -16.89 16.62
C ASP A 141 23.14 -15.35 16.41
N LEU A 142 24.33 -14.84 16.07
CA LEU A 142 24.54 -13.41 15.73
C LEU A 142 24.19 -13.06 14.27
N GLY A 143 23.85 -14.06 13.45
CA GLY A 143 23.39 -13.86 12.06
C GLY A 143 24.44 -14.08 10.98
N ALA A 144 25.55 -14.75 11.27
CA ALA A 144 26.48 -15.19 10.22
C ALA A 144 25.78 -16.11 9.22
N SER A 145 26.06 -15.93 7.94
CA SER A 145 25.47 -16.74 6.86
C SER A 145 26.18 -18.10 6.71
N ASP A 146 27.46 -18.16 7.05
CA ASP A 146 28.25 -19.39 7.02
C ASP A 146 29.50 -19.26 7.93
N TYR A 147 30.18 -20.38 8.15
CA TYR A 147 31.39 -20.48 8.95
C TYR A 147 32.42 -21.39 8.28
N ILE A 148 33.68 -20.95 8.21
CA ILE A 148 34.79 -21.70 7.58
C ILE A 148 35.94 -21.80 8.58
N SER A 149 36.27 -23.03 8.97
CA SER A 149 37.44 -23.31 9.83
C SER A 149 38.73 -23.37 9.01
N ARG A 150 39.84 -22.94 9.60
CA ARG A 150 41.21 -23.09 9.08
C ARG A 150 41.81 -24.40 9.54
N PRO A 151 42.63 -25.11 8.72
CA PRO A 151 42.97 -24.77 7.33
C PRO A 151 41.84 -25.09 6.35
N PHE A 152 41.68 -24.26 5.30
CA PHE A 152 40.62 -24.42 4.31
C PHE A 152 41.16 -24.64 2.89
N ASP A 153 40.36 -25.29 2.08
CA ASP A 153 40.61 -25.46 0.64
C ASP A 153 40.02 -24.28 -0.16
N ALA A 154 40.82 -23.73 -1.08
CA ALA A 154 40.42 -22.59 -1.93
C ALA A 154 39.12 -22.82 -2.71
N LYS A 155 38.91 -24.04 -3.19
CA LYS A 155 37.72 -24.39 -3.99
C LYS A 155 36.48 -24.43 -3.08
N VAL A 156 36.62 -24.87 -1.85
CA VAL A 156 35.55 -24.90 -0.86
C VAL A 156 35.14 -23.47 -0.47
N VAL A 157 36.11 -22.60 -0.15
CA VAL A 157 35.84 -21.16 0.14
C VAL A 157 35.13 -20.50 -1.02
N TYR A 158 35.66 -20.64 -2.24
CA TYR A 158 35.04 -20.12 -3.45
C TYR A 158 33.58 -20.58 -3.61
N GLN A 159 33.33 -21.88 -3.46
CA GLN A 159 31.98 -22.44 -3.65
C GLN A 159 30.99 -21.93 -2.58
N ARG A 160 31.43 -21.78 -1.34
CA ARG A 160 30.60 -21.22 -0.27
C ARG A 160 30.24 -19.76 -0.53
N ILE A 161 31.21 -18.95 -0.95
CA ILE A 161 30.98 -17.55 -1.34
C ILE A 161 29.94 -17.46 -2.44
N ILE A 162 30.11 -18.21 -3.54
CA ILE A 162 29.16 -18.19 -4.66
C ILE A 162 27.75 -18.61 -4.21
N ASN A 163 27.65 -19.70 -3.48
CA ASN A 163 26.35 -20.20 -3.00
C ASN A 163 25.65 -19.16 -2.11
N THR A 164 26.40 -18.56 -1.20
CA THR A 164 25.85 -17.54 -0.29
C THR A 164 25.41 -16.30 -1.07
N ILE A 165 26.22 -15.78 -1.98
CA ILE A 165 25.84 -14.63 -2.82
C ILE A 165 24.59 -14.94 -3.67
N GLN A 166 24.54 -16.14 -4.29
CA GLN A 166 23.37 -16.55 -5.08
C GLN A 166 22.10 -16.66 -4.26
N LEU A 167 22.21 -17.21 -3.04
CA LEU A 167 21.07 -17.32 -2.11
C LEU A 167 20.50 -15.93 -1.77
N TYR A 168 21.35 -15.01 -1.37
CA TYR A 168 20.96 -13.63 -1.05
C TYR A 168 20.42 -12.87 -2.27
N ALA A 169 21.02 -13.04 -3.43
CA ALA A 169 20.51 -12.45 -4.68
C ALA A 169 19.11 -12.98 -5.03
N LYS A 170 18.87 -14.28 -4.85
CA LYS A 170 17.56 -14.92 -5.04
C LYS A 170 16.53 -14.40 -4.04
N GLN A 171 16.90 -14.31 -2.77
CA GLN A 171 16.01 -13.79 -1.72
C GLN A 171 15.60 -12.34 -1.98
N ARG A 172 16.56 -11.46 -2.31
CA ARG A 172 16.26 -10.06 -2.68
C ARG A 172 15.34 -9.97 -3.89
N ARG A 173 15.58 -10.79 -4.92
CA ARG A 173 14.72 -10.84 -6.09
C ARG A 173 13.29 -11.26 -5.75
N LEU A 174 13.12 -12.29 -4.90
CA LEU A 174 11.80 -12.75 -4.47
C LEU A 174 11.07 -11.68 -3.65
N SER A 175 11.77 -11.00 -2.74
CA SER A 175 11.20 -9.90 -1.96
C SER A 175 10.75 -8.73 -2.85
N ALA A 176 11.57 -8.34 -3.82
CA ALA A 176 11.20 -7.30 -4.79
C ALA A 176 9.97 -7.72 -5.63
N MET A 177 9.95 -8.95 -6.15
CA MET A 177 8.80 -9.45 -6.91
C MET A 177 7.52 -9.52 -6.06
N ALA A 178 7.63 -9.89 -4.79
CA ALA A 178 6.49 -9.91 -3.87
C ALA A 178 5.94 -8.49 -3.62
N ALA A 179 6.84 -7.50 -3.45
CA ALA A 179 6.44 -6.10 -3.29
C ALA A 179 5.77 -5.54 -4.55
N ASP A 180 6.32 -5.83 -5.73
CA ASP A 180 5.74 -5.41 -7.02
C ASP A 180 4.36 -6.03 -7.24
N LEU A 181 4.21 -7.33 -6.96
CA LEU A 181 2.93 -8.03 -7.08
C LEU A 181 1.87 -7.48 -6.11
N ALA A 182 2.26 -7.19 -4.87
CA ALA A 182 1.37 -6.57 -3.89
C ALA A 182 0.90 -5.18 -4.36
N PHE A 183 1.82 -4.37 -4.91
CA PHE A 183 1.51 -3.06 -5.47
C PHE A 183 0.56 -3.15 -6.69
N GLU A 184 0.82 -4.07 -7.62
CA GLU A 184 -0.05 -4.28 -8.79
C GLU A 184 -1.44 -4.77 -8.39
N LYS A 185 -1.53 -5.71 -7.43
CA LYS A 185 -2.80 -6.20 -6.90
C LYS A 185 -3.61 -5.05 -6.28
N GLU A 186 -2.99 -4.22 -5.47
CA GLU A 186 -3.64 -3.08 -4.84
C GLU A 186 -4.12 -2.06 -5.88
N ARG A 187 -3.29 -1.77 -6.89
CA ARG A 187 -3.66 -0.88 -8.00
C ARG A 187 -4.86 -1.40 -8.78
N ALA A 188 -4.88 -2.69 -9.11
CA ALA A 188 -5.98 -3.33 -9.81
C ALA A 188 -7.28 -3.29 -8.99
N SER A 189 -7.21 -3.57 -7.69
CA SER A 189 -8.37 -3.50 -6.80
C SER A 189 -8.95 -2.08 -6.73
N ARG A 190 -8.11 -1.06 -6.57
CA ARG A 190 -8.55 0.34 -6.58
C ARG A 190 -9.20 0.75 -7.90
N MET A 191 -8.63 0.31 -9.02
CA MET A 191 -9.21 0.58 -10.35
C MET A 191 -10.59 -0.06 -10.48
N MET A 192 -10.76 -1.32 -10.06
CA MET A 192 -12.05 -2.01 -10.11
C MET A 192 -13.10 -1.34 -9.23
N ILE A 193 -12.74 -0.95 -8.00
CA ILE A 193 -13.64 -0.20 -7.11
C ILE A 193 -14.05 1.12 -7.78
N GLY A 194 -13.11 1.86 -8.36
CA GLY A 194 -13.40 3.12 -9.07
C GLY A 194 -14.37 2.93 -10.24
N ILE A 195 -14.18 1.86 -11.04
CA ILE A 195 -15.08 1.56 -12.16
C ILE A 195 -16.48 1.20 -11.65
N LEU A 196 -16.58 0.34 -10.63
CA LEU A 196 -17.86 -0.03 -10.03
C LEU A 196 -18.60 1.20 -9.49
N SER A 197 -17.91 2.07 -8.77
CA SER A 197 -18.48 3.30 -8.24
C SER A 197 -18.99 4.22 -9.37
N GLN A 198 -18.24 4.38 -10.45
CA GLN A 198 -18.68 5.16 -11.61
C GLN A 198 -19.93 4.59 -12.27
N VAL A 199 -20.08 3.26 -12.31
CA VAL A 199 -21.29 2.62 -12.83
C VAL A 199 -22.50 2.96 -11.95
N VAL A 200 -22.33 2.93 -10.62
CA VAL A 200 -23.37 3.30 -9.65
C VAL A 200 -23.75 4.77 -9.79
N GLU A 201 -22.79 5.68 -9.83
CA GLU A 201 -23.01 7.13 -9.98
C GLU A 201 -23.73 7.48 -11.28
N LYS A 202 -23.28 6.89 -12.39
CA LYS A 202 -23.95 7.09 -13.68
C LYS A 202 -25.41 6.68 -13.64
N ARG A 203 -25.71 5.58 -12.95
CA ARG A 203 -27.09 5.12 -12.76
C ARG A 203 -27.89 6.04 -11.86
N ASN A 204 -27.27 6.64 -10.85
CA ASN A 204 -27.91 7.57 -9.92
C ASN A 204 -28.09 8.98 -10.47
N GLY A 205 -27.55 9.28 -11.65
CA GLY A 205 -27.51 10.66 -12.19
C GLY A 205 -26.60 11.61 -11.40
N GLU A 206 -25.65 11.06 -10.64
CA GLU A 206 -24.65 11.82 -9.90
C GLU A 206 -23.43 12.14 -10.78
N SER A 207 -22.64 13.15 -10.41
CA SER A 207 -21.46 13.53 -11.19
C SER A 207 -20.36 12.47 -11.02
N ARG A 208 -19.55 12.26 -12.06
CA ARG A 208 -18.41 11.31 -12.02
C ARG A 208 -17.42 11.58 -10.89
N ASP A 209 -17.36 12.82 -10.42
CA ASP A 209 -16.37 13.27 -9.46
C ASP A 209 -16.85 13.16 -8.01
N HIS A 210 -18.16 12.85 -7.81
CA HIS A 210 -18.75 12.75 -6.47
C HIS A 210 -17.97 11.77 -5.56
N VAL A 211 -17.79 10.52 -5.99
CA VAL A 211 -17.08 9.51 -5.22
C VAL A 211 -15.61 9.90 -4.95
N GLN A 212 -14.95 10.49 -5.95
CA GLN A 212 -13.57 10.94 -5.77
C GLN A 212 -13.48 12.04 -4.72
N ARG A 213 -14.39 13.03 -4.77
CA ARG A 213 -14.44 14.11 -3.78
C ARG A 213 -14.80 13.60 -2.38
N VAL A 214 -15.75 12.67 -2.26
CA VAL A 214 -16.08 12.02 -0.98
C VAL A 214 -14.87 11.27 -0.41
N ALA A 215 -14.17 10.48 -1.23
CA ALA A 215 -12.97 9.75 -0.80
C ALA A 215 -11.82 10.70 -0.39
N GLN A 216 -11.62 11.79 -1.14
CA GLN A 216 -10.61 12.81 -0.83
C GLN A 216 -10.92 13.51 0.48
N LEU A 217 -12.16 13.97 0.66
CA LEU A 217 -12.60 14.63 1.89
C LEU A 217 -12.51 13.67 3.10
N THR A 218 -12.93 12.41 2.91
CA THR A 218 -12.76 11.36 3.92
C THR A 218 -11.30 11.22 4.35
N SER A 219 -10.36 11.20 3.39
CA SER A 219 -8.91 11.11 3.68
C SER A 219 -8.41 12.32 4.48
N MET A 220 -8.87 13.53 4.13
CA MET A 220 -8.49 14.76 4.82
C MET A 220 -9.03 14.78 6.26
N LEU A 221 -10.32 14.49 6.46
CA LEU A 221 -10.95 14.44 7.77
C LEU A 221 -10.29 13.40 8.69
N LEU A 222 -9.97 12.20 8.16
CA LEU A 222 -9.26 11.16 8.90
C LEU A 222 -7.83 11.58 9.29
N ALA A 223 -7.15 12.35 8.44
CA ALA A 223 -5.82 12.88 8.76
C ALA A 223 -5.89 13.92 9.88
N GLY A 224 -6.86 14.83 9.83
CA GLY A 224 -7.11 15.81 10.90
C GLY A 224 -7.51 15.15 12.21
N LEU A 225 -8.42 14.16 12.15
CA LEU A 225 -8.87 13.43 13.34
C LEU A 225 -7.74 12.67 14.04
N ALA A 226 -6.85 12.03 13.27
CA ALA A 226 -5.68 11.32 13.81
C ALA A 226 -4.65 12.25 14.48
N GLN A 227 -4.66 13.56 14.18
CA GLN A 227 -3.81 14.54 14.86
C GLN A 227 -4.47 15.08 16.14
N LYS A 228 -5.81 15.06 16.22
CA LYS A 228 -6.55 15.61 17.35
C LYS A 228 -6.77 14.63 18.50
N THR A 229 -6.81 13.32 18.22
CA THR A 229 -7.18 12.33 19.24
C THR A 229 -6.59 10.95 18.95
N ASP A 230 -6.17 10.25 20.00
CA ASP A 230 -5.77 8.85 19.99
C ASP A 230 -6.96 7.88 20.26
N ARG A 231 -8.17 8.41 20.35
CA ARG A 231 -9.38 7.61 20.66
C ARG A 231 -9.65 6.53 19.61
N TYR A 232 -9.32 6.82 18.35
CA TYR A 232 -9.50 5.91 17.22
C TYR A 232 -8.13 5.42 16.73
N PRO A 233 -7.92 4.10 16.51
CA PRO A 233 -6.65 3.56 16.04
C PRO A 233 -6.44 3.82 14.53
N LEU A 234 -6.41 5.09 14.13
CA LEU A 234 -6.34 5.52 12.73
C LEU A 234 -4.92 5.42 12.17
N THR A 235 -4.40 4.20 12.02
CA THR A 235 -3.13 3.98 11.32
C THR A 235 -3.20 4.49 9.87
N ARG A 236 -2.04 4.71 9.24
CA ARG A 236 -1.98 5.13 7.82
C ARG A 236 -2.70 4.14 6.91
N GLU A 237 -2.57 2.85 7.18
CA GLU A 237 -3.24 1.78 6.44
C GLU A 237 -4.76 1.85 6.61
N MET A 238 -5.25 1.94 7.86
CA MET A 238 -6.68 2.03 8.14
C MET A 238 -7.32 3.26 7.49
N ARG A 239 -6.68 4.43 7.57
CA ARG A 239 -7.16 5.64 6.89
C ARG A 239 -7.29 5.45 5.37
N ARG A 240 -6.31 4.77 4.75
CA ARG A 240 -6.34 4.45 3.32
C ARG A 240 -7.45 3.46 2.98
N THR A 241 -7.65 2.44 3.80
CA THR A 241 -8.75 1.48 3.66
C THR A 241 -10.10 2.18 3.70
N ILE A 242 -10.34 3.04 4.69
CA ILE A 242 -11.59 3.80 4.83
C ILE A 242 -11.83 4.70 3.61
N ALA A 243 -10.82 5.47 3.18
CA ALA A 243 -10.95 6.37 2.02
C ALA A 243 -11.24 5.60 0.72
N THR A 244 -10.67 4.39 0.55
CA THR A 244 -10.98 3.54 -0.61
C THR A 244 -12.38 2.94 -0.51
N ALA A 245 -12.78 2.47 0.67
CA ALA A 245 -14.09 1.87 0.92
C ALA A 245 -15.24 2.90 0.82
N ALA A 246 -14.96 4.19 1.07
CA ALA A 246 -15.93 5.27 0.90
C ALA A 246 -16.56 5.29 -0.51
N ALA A 247 -15.81 4.83 -1.52
CA ALA A 247 -16.30 4.74 -2.89
C ALA A 247 -17.49 3.76 -3.06
N LEU A 248 -17.74 2.89 -2.10
CA LEU A 248 -18.79 1.88 -2.15
C LEU A 248 -20.04 2.25 -1.33
N HIS A 249 -20.06 3.42 -0.65
CA HIS A 249 -21.13 3.79 0.29
C HIS A 249 -22.54 3.63 -0.29
N ASP A 250 -22.71 3.95 -1.56
CA ASP A 250 -23.97 3.96 -2.29
C ASP A 250 -24.19 2.73 -3.22
N ILE A 251 -23.33 1.67 -3.11
CA ILE A 251 -23.41 0.48 -4.00
C ILE A 251 -24.80 -0.17 -3.99
N GLY A 252 -25.51 -0.14 -2.88
CA GLY A 252 -26.84 -0.72 -2.75
C GLY A 252 -27.93 -0.02 -3.59
N LYS A 253 -27.67 1.17 -4.13
CA LYS A 253 -28.57 1.83 -5.07
C LYS A 253 -28.71 1.04 -6.38
N MET A 254 -27.81 0.09 -6.65
CA MET A 254 -27.94 -0.85 -7.78
C MET A 254 -29.22 -1.70 -7.71
N GLU A 255 -29.74 -1.97 -6.53
CA GLU A 255 -30.97 -2.72 -6.30
C GLU A 255 -32.24 -1.84 -6.31
N ILE A 256 -32.10 -0.52 -6.34
CA ILE A 256 -33.22 0.42 -6.37
C ILE A 256 -33.68 0.62 -7.83
N CYS A 257 -35.00 0.68 -8.07
CA CYS A 257 -35.53 0.91 -9.41
C CYS A 257 -35.16 2.31 -9.92
N GLU A 258 -34.88 2.41 -11.22
CA GLU A 258 -34.39 3.63 -11.87
C GLU A 258 -35.43 4.75 -11.82
N ASP A 259 -36.72 4.41 -11.95
CA ASP A 259 -37.82 5.37 -11.86
C ASP A 259 -37.87 6.09 -10.51
N LEU A 260 -37.45 5.39 -9.43
CA LEU A 260 -37.40 6.00 -8.09
C LEU A 260 -36.13 6.86 -7.89
N LEU A 261 -35.01 6.43 -8.45
CA LEU A 261 -33.75 7.18 -8.38
C LEU A 261 -33.84 8.53 -9.10
N HIS A 262 -34.58 8.57 -10.22
CA HIS A 262 -34.73 9.78 -11.06
C HIS A 262 -36.09 10.47 -10.91
N LYS A 263 -36.85 10.13 -9.86
CA LYS A 263 -38.16 10.73 -9.65
C LYS A 263 -38.04 12.23 -9.41
N GLU A 264 -38.72 12.99 -10.25
CA GLU A 264 -38.89 14.43 -10.05
C GLU A 264 -40.00 14.71 -9.01
N GLY A 265 -39.71 15.61 -8.07
CA GLY A 265 -40.65 16.02 -7.05
C GLY A 265 -40.54 15.28 -5.71
N PRO A 266 -41.46 15.52 -4.78
CA PRO A 266 -41.36 14.96 -3.43
C PRO A 266 -41.63 13.45 -3.42
N LEU A 267 -40.83 12.72 -2.64
CA LEU A 267 -41.01 11.31 -2.39
C LEU A 267 -42.14 11.06 -1.37
N THR A 268 -42.98 10.08 -1.61
CA THR A 268 -43.89 9.54 -0.59
C THR A 268 -43.08 8.84 0.50
N GLU A 269 -43.68 8.60 1.64
CA GLU A 269 -43.03 7.91 2.76
C GLU A 269 -42.59 6.49 2.39
N ALA A 270 -43.37 5.77 1.60
CA ALA A 270 -43.04 4.44 1.10
C ALA A 270 -41.81 4.48 0.16
N GLU A 271 -41.79 5.41 -0.80
CA GLU A 271 -40.65 5.61 -1.72
C GLU A 271 -39.38 6.04 -0.99
N ARG A 272 -39.53 6.89 0.03
CA ARG A 272 -38.39 7.27 0.89
C ARG A 272 -37.79 6.05 1.59
N ARG A 273 -38.61 5.19 2.19
CA ARG A 273 -38.14 3.94 2.82
C ARG A 273 -37.46 3.01 1.83
N THR A 274 -38.02 2.89 0.61
CA THR A 274 -37.39 2.12 -0.45
C THR A 274 -36.05 2.70 -0.84
N LEU A 275 -35.91 4.03 -0.96
CA LEU A 275 -34.63 4.66 -1.26
C LEU A 275 -33.64 4.47 -0.10
N GLN A 276 -34.09 4.60 1.16
CA GLN A 276 -33.25 4.39 2.35
C GLN A 276 -32.72 2.95 2.47
N SER A 277 -33.43 1.96 1.89
CA SER A 277 -33.00 0.56 1.95
C SER A 277 -31.70 0.28 1.20
N HIS A 278 -31.17 1.23 0.38
CA HIS A 278 -29.88 1.06 -0.27
C HIS A 278 -28.75 0.80 0.74
N THR A 279 -28.84 1.33 1.97
CA THR A 279 -27.86 1.09 3.03
C THR A 279 -27.80 -0.37 3.44
N LEU A 280 -28.99 -0.99 3.62
CA LEU A 280 -29.11 -2.42 3.94
C LEU A 280 -28.72 -3.30 2.77
N LEU A 281 -29.15 -2.95 1.56
CA LEU A 281 -28.87 -3.70 0.34
C LEU A 281 -27.36 -3.70 0.02
N GLY A 282 -26.69 -2.55 0.16
CA GLY A 282 -25.24 -2.46 -0.03
C GLY A 282 -24.46 -3.26 1.01
N ALA A 283 -24.87 -3.24 2.26
CA ALA A 283 -24.30 -4.07 3.31
C ALA A 283 -24.50 -5.57 3.01
N GLN A 284 -25.70 -5.97 2.59
CA GLN A 284 -26.04 -7.35 2.26
C GLN A 284 -25.19 -7.87 1.08
N MET A 285 -25.00 -7.08 0.02
CA MET A 285 -24.13 -7.45 -1.11
C MET A 285 -22.72 -7.86 -0.66
N LEU A 286 -22.16 -7.19 0.35
CA LEU A 286 -20.84 -7.51 0.90
C LEU A 286 -20.88 -8.74 1.81
N GLU A 287 -21.94 -8.92 2.60
CA GLU A 287 -22.08 -10.03 3.54
C GLU A 287 -22.31 -11.37 2.85
N GLU A 288 -22.99 -11.37 1.69
CA GLU A 288 -23.26 -12.55 0.89
C GLU A 288 -22.01 -13.19 0.26
N GLN A 289 -20.90 -12.44 0.17
CA GLN A 289 -19.63 -12.96 -0.37
C GLN A 289 -18.83 -13.67 0.73
N PRO A 290 -18.61 -15.00 0.63
CA PRO A 290 -17.90 -15.76 1.67
C PRO A 290 -16.48 -15.23 1.93
N GLU A 291 -15.80 -14.74 0.87
CA GLU A 291 -14.45 -14.19 0.92
C GLU A 291 -14.37 -12.86 1.68
N CYS A 292 -15.50 -12.16 1.82
CA CYS A 292 -15.57 -10.88 2.51
C CYS A 292 -15.69 -11.00 4.04
N ARG A 293 -16.04 -12.15 4.59
CA ARG A 293 -16.37 -12.33 6.01
C ARG A 293 -15.23 -11.97 6.96
N ASP A 294 -14.00 -12.34 6.60
CA ASP A 294 -12.81 -12.11 7.42
C ASP A 294 -11.90 -10.99 6.86
N ASP A 295 -12.31 -10.37 5.75
CA ASP A 295 -11.54 -9.31 5.11
C ASP A 295 -11.80 -7.96 5.78
N ALA A 296 -10.71 -7.26 6.19
CA ALA A 296 -10.80 -5.98 6.88
C ALA A 296 -11.37 -4.86 5.99
N PHE A 297 -11.08 -4.87 4.69
CA PHE A 297 -11.62 -3.91 3.73
C PHE A 297 -13.14 -4.11 3.56
N ALA A 298 -13.57 -5.36 3.38
CA ALA A 298 -14.98 -5.69 3.21
C ALA A 298 -15.81 -5.32 4.46
N ARG A 299 -15.26 -5.54 5.67
CA ARG A 299 -15.89 -5.13 6.91
C ARG A 299 -16.03 -3.61 7.01
N THR A 300 -14.98 -2.86 6.64
CA THR A 300 -15.02 -1.39 6.60
C THR A 300 -16.06 -0.91 5.59
N ALA A 301 -16.10 -1.50 4.39
CA ALA A 301 -17.09 -1.18 3.37
C ALA A 301 -18.52 -1.49 3.83
N TYR A 302 -18.74 -2.64 4.49
CA TYR A 302 -20.02 -2.99 5.10
C TYR A 302 -20.49 -1.92 6.10
N ASN A 303 -19.63 -1.53 7.04
CA ASN A 303 -19.95 -0.51 8.03
C ASN A 303 -20.32 0.82 7.37
N ILE A 304 -19.57 1.22 6.36
CA ILE A 304 -19.84 2.45 5.59
C ILE A 304 -21.18 2.33 4.84
N CYS A 305 -21.40 1.27 4.06
CA CYS A 305 -22.66 1.08 3.33
C CYS A 305 -23.85 1.13 4.25
N ARG A 306 -23.79 0.42 5.39
CA ARG A 306 -24.92 0.30 6.30
C ARG A 306 -25.22 1.58 7.07
N TRP A 307 -24.16 2.31 7.54
CA TRP A 307 -24.33 3.33 8.58
C TRP A 307 -23.89 4.74 8.20
N HIS A 308 -23.53 5.04 6.96
CA HIS A 308 -23.13 6.41 6.56
C HIS A 308 -24.28 7.43 6.64
N HIS A 309 -25.53 6.98 6.73
CA HIS A 309 -26.69 7.84 6.95
C HIS A 309 -27.16 7.86 8.41
N GLU A 310 -26.47 7.21 9.34
CA GLU A 310 -26.69 7.41 10.75
C GLU A 310 -26.30 8.82 11.17
N ARG A 311 -26.94 9.31 12.23
CA ARG A 311 -26.68 10.64 12.78
C ARG A 311 -26.31 10.51 14.24
N TYR A 312 -25.39 11.35 14.70
CA TYR A 312 -24.79 11.26 16.03
C TYR A 312 -25.80 11.36 17.18
N ASP A 313 -26.96 11.99 16.93
CA ASP A 313 -28.11 12.10 17.84
C ASP A 313 -29.07 10.90 17.80
N GLY A 314 -28.85 9.93 16.91
CA GLY A 314 -29.74 8.79 16.70
C GLY A 314 -30.93 9.08 15.75
N GLY A 315 -30.95 10.24 15.12
CA GLY A 315 -31.99 10.61 14.14
C GLY A 315 -31.75 10.08 12.73
N GLY A 316 -30.73 9.22 12.55
CA GLY A 316 -30.34 8.61 11.26
C GLY A 316 -31.07 7.32 10.95
N TYR A 317 -30.59 6.60 9.96
CA TYR A 317 -31.07 5.30 9.51
C TYR A 317 -29.91 4.43 9.02
N PRO A 318 -30.04 3.08 8.97
CA PRO A 318 -31.25 2.27 9.11
C PRO A 318 -31.55 1.82 10.55
N ASP A 319 -30.56 1.81 11.46
CA ASP A 319 -30.66 1.18 12.78
C ASP A 319 -30.90 2.19 13.92
N GLY A 320 -30.77 3.51 13.65
CA GLY A 320 -30.92 4.58 14.65
C GLY A 320 -29.80 4.58 15.70
N LEU A 321 -28.56 4.26 15.29
CA LEU A 321 -27.39 4.25 16.15
C LEU A 321 -27.08 5.65 16.67
N GLN A 322 -26.59 5.74 17.92
CA GLN A 322 -26.28 7.02 18.54
C GLN A 322 -24.82 7.12 18.99
N GLY A 323 -24.22 8.27 18.77
CA GLY A 323 -22.86 8.58 19.24
C GLY A 323 -21.83 7.58 18.72
N GLU A 324 -21.06 6.99 19.63
CA GLU A 324 -19.99 6.05 19.34
C GLU A 324 -20.46 4.63 18.97
N GLN A 325 -21.76 4.37 18.97
CA GLN A 325 -22.31 3.13 18.40
C GLN A 325 -22.12 3.11 16.88
N ILE A 326 -22.03 4.30 16.25
CA ILE A 326 -21.77 4.44 14.83
C ILE A 326 -20.26 4.23 14.60
N PRO A 327 -19.82 3.26 13.78
CA PRO A 327 -18.41 3.10 13.45
C PRO A 327 -17.80 4.38 12.89
N ILE A 328 -16.56 4.70 13.27
CA ILE A 328 -15.92 5.96 12.89
C ILE A 328 -15.80 6.12 11.37
N GLU A 329 -15.57 5.04 10.64
CA GLU A 329 -15.55 5.02 9.18
C GLU A 329 -16.87 5.49 8.57
N ALA A 330 -18.01 5.07 9.15
CA ALA A 330 -19.32 5.50 8.69
C ALA A 330 -19.60 6.96 9.05
N GLN A 331 -19.19 7.40 10.25
CA GLN A 331 -19.34 8.80 10.67
C GLN A 331 -18.59 9.76 9.74
N VAL A 332 -17.33 9.44 9.40
CA VAL A 332 -16.49 10.29 8.53
C VAL A 332 -17.03 10.33 7.11
N VAL A 333 -17.41 9.17 6.54
CA VAL A 333 -17.97 9.10 5.18
C VAL A 333 -19.32 9.79 5.10
N GLY A 334 -20.19 9.62 6.11
CA GLY A 334 -21.49 10.30 6.15
C GLY A 334 -21.37 11.83 6.21
N LEU A 335 -20.36 12.35 6.92
CA LEU A 335 -20.06 13.79 6.92
C LEU A 335 -19.54 14.24 5.54
N ALA A 336 -18.62 13.48 4.94
CA ALA A 336 -18.05 13.79 3.65
C ALA A 336 -19.09 13.79 2.52
N ASP A 337 -20.00 12.80 2.53
CA ASP A 337 -21.10 12.73 1.56
C ASP A 337 -22.06 13.92 1.67
N VAL A 338 -22.46 14.28 2.89
CA VAL A 338 -23.34 15.46 3.10
C VAL A 338 -22.65 16.74 2.64
N TYR A 339 -21.39 16.93 2.98
CA TYR A 339 -20.63 18.12 2.56
C TYR A 339 -20.56 18.21 1.03
N GLU A 340 -20.17 17.12 0.37
CA GLU A 340 -20.01 17.09 -1.08
C GLU A 340 -21.34 17.36 -1.79
N ARG A 341 -22.43 16.74 -1.37
CA ARG A 341 -23.75 16.97 -1.94
C ARG A 341 -24.23 18.41 -1.79
N LEU A 342 -23.93 19.06 -0.68
CA LEU A 342 -24.33 20.45 -0.45
C LEU A 342 -23.53 21.44 -1.29
N VAL A 343 -22.24 21.14 -1.56
CA VAL A 343 -21.39 21.97 -2.41
C VAL A 343 -21.74 21.78 -3.89
N SER A 344 -21.93 20.51 -4.32
CA SER A 344 -22.10 20.17 -5.74
C SER A 344 -23.51 20.37 -6.28
N ARG A 345 -24.55 20.36 -5.42
CA ARG A 345 -25.95 20.52 -5.86
C ARG A 345 -26.48 21.89 -5.51
N PRO A 346 -26.74 22.74 -6.51
CA PRO A 346 -27.45 24.00 -6.28
C PRO A 346 -28.85 23.71 -5.73
N VAL A 347 -29.24 24.37 -4.64
CA VAL A 347 -30.61 24.37 -4.16
C VAL A 347 -31.18 25.76 -4.55
N ASP A 348 -32.33 25.77 -5.17
CA ASP A 348 -33.01 26.97 -5.68
C ASP A 348 -32.17 27.77 -6.70
N GLY A 349 -31.31 27.10 -7.47
CA GLY A 349 -30.49 27.70 -8.52
C GLY A 349 -29.27 28.49 -8.01
N HIS A 350 -28.96 28.42 -6.71
CA HIS A 350 -27.79 29.08 -6.12
C HIS A 350 -26.79 28.02 -5.63
N ALA A 351 -25.55 28.11 -6.16
CA ALA A 351 -24.44 27.34 -5.63
C ALA A 351 -24.04 27.89 -4.26
N ARG A 352 -23.90 27.00 -3.27
CA ARG A 352 -23.44 27.39 -1.93
C ARG A 352 -21.93 27.51 -1.90
N THR A 353 -21.44 28.45 -1.15
CA THR A 353 -20.01 28.57 -0.85
C THR A 353 -19.60 27.49 0.16
N HIS A 354 -18.34 27.12 0.17
CA HIS A 354 -17.77 26.18 1.14
C HIS A 354 -18.06 26.60 2.58
N SER A 355 -17.91 27.91 2.89
CA SER A 355 -18.17 28.46 4.22
C SER A 355 -19.63 28.33 4.64
N GLU A 356 -20.56 28.57 3.75
CA GLU A 356 -22.00 28.36 4.03
C GLU A 356 -22.31 26.91 4.33
N VAL A 357 -21.71 25.96 3.57
CA VAL A 357 -21.90 24.52 3.79
C VAL A 357 -21.33 24.09 5.15
N VAL A 358 -20.12 24.54 5.50
CA VAL A 358 -19.51 24.27 6.81
C VAL A 358 -20.42 24.81 7.94
N GLN A 359 -20.91 26.02 7.81
CA GLN A 359 -21.80 26.63 8.78
C GLN A 359 -23.12 25.81 8.93
N MET A 360 -23.74 25.41 7.81
CA MET A 360 -24.97 24.60 7.83
C MET A 360 -24.76 23.26 8.56
N ILE A 361 -23.64 22.58 8.30
CA ILE A 361 -23.29 21.31 8.95
C ILE A 361 -23.06 21.52 10.44
N CYS A 362 -22.27 22.52 10.82
CA CYS A 362 -21.96 22.81 12.22
C CYS A 362 -23.16 23.29 13.05
N THR A 363 -24.14 23.93 12.42
CA THR A 363 -25.40 24.34 13.10
C THR A 363 -26.44 23.23 13.18
N GLY A 364 -26.15 22.02 12.64
CA GLY A 364 -27.04 20.85 12.74
C GLY A 364 -28.21 20.87 11.76
N VAL A 365 -28.29 21.80 10.82
CA VAL A 365 -29.36 21.86 9.80
C VAL A 365 -29.39 20.58 8.95
N CYS A 366 -28.24 19.93 8.78
CA CYS A 366 -28.08 18.72 7.96
C CYS A 366 -28.03 17.42 8.78
N GLY A 367 -28.43 17.48 10.07
CA GLY A 367 -28.32 16.41 11.04
C GLY A 367 -27.12 16.60 11.98
N ALA A 368 -27.07 15.80 13.04
CA ALA A 368 -26.00 15.85 14.02
C ALA A 368 -24.82 14.98 13.61
N PHE A 369 -23.62 15.51 13.77
CA PHE A 369 -22.35 14.80 13.50
C PHE A 369 -21.47 14.79 14.74
N ASN A 370 -20.44 13.92 14.74
CA ASN A 370 -19.47 13.84 15.81
C ASN A 370 -18.76 15.19 16.01
N PRO A 371 -18.76 15.76 17.24
CA PRO A 371 -18.13 17.04 17.51
C PRO A 371 -16.66 17.13 17.08
N LEU A 372 -15.88 16.05 17.27
CA LEU A 372 -14.47 16.01 16.83
C LEU A 372 -14.32 16.13 15.30
N LEU A 373 -15.26 15.57 14.54
CA LEU A 373 -15.27 15.70 13.08
C LEU A 373 -15.68 17.09 12.63
N LEU A 374 -16.63 17.73 13.34
CA LEU A 374 -17.01 19.12 13.09
C LEU A 374 -15.84 20.06 13.35
N ASP A 375 -15.09 19.86 14.43
CA ASP A 375 -13.87 20.61 14.72
C ASP A 375 -12.79 20.39 13.63
N CYS A 376 -12.65 19.16 13.11
CA CYS A 376 -11.74 18.91 11.98
C CYS A 376 -12.19 19.64 10.71
N LEU A 377 -13.48 19.60 10.41
CA LEU A 377 -14.05 20.26 9.24
C LEU A 377 -13.83 21.79 9.28
N GLN A 378 -14.04 22.41 10.44
CA GLN A 378 -13.81 23.85 10.62
C GLN A 378 -12.34 24.24 10.51
N ASP A 379 -11.44 23.50 11.18
CA ASP A 379 -10.00 23.80 11.16
C ASP A 379 -9.40 23.67 9.76
N MET A 380 -9.94 22.78 8.93
CA MET A 380 -9.45 22.47 7.60
C MET A 380 -10.28 23.13 6.47
N GLU A 381 -11.21 24.04 6.77
CA GLU A 381 -12.15 24.64 5.82
C GLU A 381 -11.43 25.18 4.56
N VAL A 382 -10.33 25.93 4.75
CA VAL A 382 -9.58 26.54 3.64
C VAL A 382 -8.87 25.48 2.78
N GLU A 383 -8.31 24.45 3.42
CA GLU A 383 -7.61 23.37 2.72
C GLU A 383 -8.60 22.51 1.92
N ILE A 384 -9.74 22.20 2.53
CA ILE A 384 -10.83 21.45 1.88
C ILE A 384 -11.37 22.23 0.68
N ALA A 385 -11.64 23.54 0.83
CA ALA A 385 -12.12 24.38 -0.25
C ALA A 385 -11.17 24.38 -1.45
N ARG A 386 -9.86 24.48 -1.21
CA ARG A 386 -8.84 24.39 -2.29
C ARG A 386 -8.84 23.03 -2.95
N ALA A 387 -8.82 21.95 -2.17
CA ALA A 387 -8.77 20.58 -2.68
C ALA A 387 -10.01 20.23 -3.54
N MET A 388 -11.16 20.82 -3.24
CA MET A 388 -12.40 20.61 -4.00
C MET A 388 -12.47 21.45 -5.29
N GLN A 389 -11.71 22.56 -5.38
CA GLN A 389 -11.65 23.42 -6.59
C GLN A 389 -10.61 22.90 -7.60
N ASP A 390 -9.54 22.24 -7.12
CA ASP A 390 -8.43 21.73 -7.96
C ASP A 390 -8.78 20.42 -8.70
N THR A 391 -9.98 19.88 -8.56
CA THR A 391 -10.45 18.76 -9.38
C THR A 391 -10.79 19.30 -10.76
N PRO A 392 -10.03 18.97 -11.84
CA PRO A 392 -10.29 19.53 -13.16
C PRO A 392 -11.67 19.08 -13.63
N GLU A 393 -12.54 20.04 -13.95
CA GLU A 393 -13.72 19.78 -14.77
C GLU A 393 -13.22 19.31 -16.14
N GLU A 394 -13.19 18.00 -16.37
CA GLU A 394 -13.05 17.48 -17.72
C GLU A 394 -14.33 17.82 -18.50
N THR A 395 -14.22 18.86 -19.32
CA THR A 395 -15.21 19.27 -20.35
C THR A 395 -15.45 18.16 -21.38
#